data_7180137ca2aa76279f0a392dd8346cab
#
_entry.id   7180137ca2aa76279f0a392dd8346cab
#
_cell.length_a   1.000
_cell.length_b   1.000
_cell.length_c   1.000
_cell.angle_alpha   90.00
_cell.angle_beta   90.00
_cell.angle_gamma   90.00
#
_symmetry.space_group_name_H-M   'P 1'
#
loop_
_entity.id
_entity.type
_entity.pdbx_description
1 polymer ?
#
loop_
_entity_poly.entity_id
_entity_poly.type
_entity_poly.pdbx_seq_one_letter_code
_entity_poly.pdbx_strand_id
1 'polypeptide(L)'
;MESKLAASLAEAGGERRGWWLYLLLCEGDRLYVGIARDPDARLAVHQSGRGAFYTRLNRPVRILAREWHPTQSAALKAEYALKQRKPEEKWSWTIERGPSLVADA
;
A
#
# COMPACT_ATOMS: atom_id res chain seq x y z
N MET A 1 10.15 4.55 16.10
CA MET A 1 9.87 4.87 16.16
C MET A 1 9.54 5.27 16.02
N GLU A 2 9.29 5.10 15.62
CA GLU A 2 8.79 5.38 15.46
C GLU A 2 8.30 5.39 14.99
N SER A 3 7.87 5.16 14.81
CA SER A 3 7.17 5.19 14.47
C SER A 3 6.58 5.33 14.19
N LYS A 4 6.20 5.10 14.36
CA LYS A 4 5.57 5.38 14.34
C LYS A 4 5.39 5.94 14.32
N LEU A 5 5.49 5.84 14.40
CA LEU A 5 5.23 6.40 14.54
C LEU A 5 5.11 7.07 14.31
N ALA A 6 5.04 6.98 14.41
CA ALA A 6 4.82 7.59 14.31
C ALA A 6 4.49 8.06 13.87
N ALA A 7 4.21 7.87 13.89
CA ALA A 7 3.87 8.21 13.66
C ALA A 7 3.59 8.54 13.37
N SER A 8 3.45 8.38 13.51
CA SER A 8 3.25 8.72 13.55
C SER A 8 3.25 9.31 13.43
N LEU A 9 3.13 9.28 13.63
CA LEU A 9 3.11 9.90 13.69
C LEU A 9 2.90 10.66 13.40
N ALA A 10 2.64 10.53 13.42
CA ALA A 10 2.49 11.07 13.24
C ALA A 10 2.31 11.60 13.08
N GLU A 11 2.18 11.37 13.13
CA GLU A 11 2.16 11.73 13.13
C GLU A 11 2.41 11.96 12.88
N ALA A 12 2.28 11.59 13.25
CA ALA A 12 2.53 11.76 13.02
C ALA A 12 2.67 12.08 12.46
N GLY A 13 2.56 11.88 12.36
CA GLY A 13 2.69 12.20 11.70
C GLY A 13 2.48 12.89 11.03
N GLY A 14 2.24 12.52 11.11
CA GLY A 14 1.99 13.11 10.49
C GLY A 14 2.17 13.97 10.04
N GLU A 15 2.50 14.18 10.47
CA GLU A 15 3.09 15.03 9.91
C GLU A 15 3.68 14.66 8.66
N ARG A 16 3.90 13.52 8.26
CA ARG A 16 4.32 13.14 6.97
C ARG A 16 3.21 13.39 6.04
N ARG A 17 3.41 14.27 5.11
CA ARG A 17 2.34 14.70 4.25
C ARG A 17 2.28 14.03 2.93
N GLY A 18 3.15 13.12 2.65
CA GLY A 18 3.22 12.48 1.35
C GLY A 18 2.10 11.50 1.08
N TRP A 19 2.32 10.70 0.08
CA TRP A 19 1.41 9.67 -0.38
C TRP A 19 2.14 8.36 -0.40
N TRP A 20 1.40 7.27 -0.19
CA TRP A 20 1.98 5.93 -0.21
C TRP A 20 1.48 5.17 -1.42
N LEU A 21 2.43 4.56 -2.12
CA LEU A 21 2.12 3.53 -3.10
C LEU A 21 2.06 2.24 -2.31
N TYR A 22 1.00 1.46 -2.48
CA TYR A 22 0.87 0.22 -1.71
C TYR A 22 0.38 -0.90 -2.60
N LEU A 23 0.65 -2.10 -2.15
CA LEU A 23 0.25 -3.29 -2.88
C LEU A 23 -0.48 -4.20 -1.90
N LEU A 24 -1.73 -4.52 -2.22
CA LEU A 24 -2.58 -5.36 -1.40
C LEU A 24 -2.55 -6.79 -1.91
N LEU A 25 -2.49 -7.72 -0.97
CA LEU A 25 -2.79 -9.12 -1.26
C LEU A 25 -4.30 -9.29 -1.13
N CYS A 26 -4.90 -9.85 -2.16
CA CYS A 26 -6.33 -10.16 -2.16
C CYS A 26 -6.50 -11.67 -2.25
N GLU A 27 -7.73 -12.13 -2.01
CA GLU A 27 -8.03 -13.55 -2.07
C GLU A 27 -7.61 -14.14 -3.42
N GLY A 28 -7.15 -15.39 -3.40
CA GLY A 28 -6.72 -16.05 -4.62
C GLY A 28 -5.36 -15.59 -5.09
N ASP A 29 -4.56 -15.05 -4.17
CA ASP A 29 -3.21 -14.56 -4.48
C ASP A 29 -3.22 -13.45 -5.52
N ARG A 30 -4.30 -12.71 -5.61
CA ARG A 30 -4.40 -11.58 -6.51
C ARG A 30 -3.81 -10.33 -5.86
N LEU A 31 -3.30 -9.44 -6.68
CA LEU A 31 -2.62 -8.25 -6.20
C LEU A 31 -3.36 -7.00 -6.69
N TYR A 32 -3.46 -6.01 -5.81
CA TYR A 32 -4.05 -4.73 -6.15
C TYR A 32 -3.08 -3.61 -5.79
N VAL A 33 -2.84 -2.71 -6.74
CA VAL A 33 -1.92 -1.58 -6.56
C VAL A 33 -2.74 -0.31 -6.42
N GLY A 34 -2.39 0.51 -5.41
CA GLY A 34 -3.08 1.77 -5.21
C GLY A 34 -2.21 2.79 -4.53
N ILE A 35 -2.73 4.01 -4.40
CA ILE A 35 -2.06 5.04 -3.62
C ILE A 35 -3.03 5.60 -2.60
N ALA A 36 -2.48 6.06 -1.48
CA ALA A 36 -3.29 6.67 -0.43
C ALA A 36 -2.39 7.46 0.51
N ARG A 37 -2.99 8.41 1.21
CA ARG A 37 -2.27 9.10 2.26
C ARG A 37 -2.14 8.21 3.49
N ASP A 38 -3.13 7.36 3.70
CA ASP A 38 -3.14 6.43 4.83
C ASP A 38 -3.58 5.06 4.31
N PRO A 39 -2.60 4.21 3.94
CA PRO A 39 -2.95 2.90 3.39
C PRO A 39 -3.75 2.01 4.33
N ASP A 40 -3.52 2.09 5.63
CA ASP A 40 -4.26 1.26 6.57
C ASP A 40 -5.74 1.64 6.60
N ALA A 41 -6.02 2.94 6.60
CA ALA A 41 -7.41 3.39 6.53
C ALA A 41 -8.04 2.98 5.21
N ARG A 42 -7.27 3.06 4.13
CA ARG A 42 -7.76 2.69 2.82
C ARG A 42 -8.03 1.20 2.74
N LEU A 43 -7.19 0.40 3.38
CA LEU A 43 -7.43 -1.04 3.45
C LEU A 43 -8.78 -1.32 4.12
N ALA A 44 -9.09 -0.62 5.19
CA ALA A 44 -10.37 -0.82 5.87
C ALA A 44 -11.54 -0.48 4.94
N VAL A 45 -11.41 0.56 4.12
CA VAL A 45 -12.44 0.91 3.14
C VAL A 45 -12.61 -0.21 2.12
N HIS A 46 -11.49 -0.73 1.60
CA HIS A 46 -11.55 -1.84 0.65
C HIS A 46 -12.19 -3.07 1.28
N GLN A 47 -11.83 -3.38 2.51
CA GLN A 47 -12.37 -4.56 3.19
C GLN A 47 -13.85 -4.42 3.50
N SER A 48 -14.33 -3.19 3.63
CA SER A 48 -15.76 -2.95 3.89
C SER A 48 -16.61 -3.09 2.64
N GLY A 49 -16.00 -3.28 1.48
CA GLY A 49 -16.71 -3.39 0.22
C GLY A 49 -17.03 -2.05 -0.43
N ARG A 50 -16.46 -0.97 0.10
CA ARG A 50 -16.71 0.37 -0.45
C ARG A 50 -15.52 0.93 -1.21
N GLY A 51 -14.49 0.12 -1.43
CA GLY A 51 -13.31 0.55 -2.15
C GLY A 51 -13.47 0.38 -3.65
N ALA A 52 -12.34 0.16 -4.32
CA ALA A 52 -12.31 -0.01 -5.77
C ALA A 52 -13.12 -1.22 -6.17
N PHE A 53 -13.62 -1.19 -7.39
CA PHE A 53 -14.39 -2.30 -7.94
C PHE A 53 -13.62 -3.62 -7.84
N TYR A 54 -12.33 -3.57 -8.18
CA TYR A 54 -11.48 -4.76 -8.13
C TYR A 54 -11.50 -5.41 -6.75
N THR A 55 -11.38 -4.58 -5.69
CA THR A 55 -11.33 -5.11 -4.32
C THR A 55 -12.70 -5.52 -3.80
N ARG A 56 -13.76 -5.11 -4.47
CA ARG A 56 -15.11 -5.59 -4.12
C ARG A 56 -15.31 -7.01 -4.63
N LEU A 57 -14.64 -7.35 -5.72
CA LEU A 57 -14.70 -8.71 -6.28
C LEU A 57 -13.64 -9.63 -5.70
N ASN A 58 -12.50 -9.07 -5.32
CA ASN A 58 -11.37 -9.84 -4.83
C ASN A 58 -11.02 -9.30 -3.44
N ARG A 59 -11.56 -9.93 -2.43
CA ARG A 59 -11.49 -9.42 -1.06
C ARG A 59 -10.04 -9.19 -0.61
N PRO A 60 -9.72 -7.99 -0.12
CA PRO A 60 -8.36 -7.69 0.34
C PRO A 60 -8.07 -8.42 1.65
N VAL A 61 -6.85 -8.92 1.74
CA VAL A 61 -6.37 -9.63 2.93
C VAL A 61 -5.48 -8.72 3.77
N ARG A 62 -4.43 -8.17 3.16
CA ARG A 62 -3.51 -7.29 3.88
C ARG A 62 -2.63 -6.51 2.93
N ILE A 63 -1.96 -5.50 3.47
CA ILE A 63 -0.96 -4.74 2.72
C ILE A 63 0.33 -5.53 2.74
N LEU A 64 0.87 -5.84 1.56
CA LEU A 64 2.13 -6.55 1.46
C LEU A 64 3.32 -5.62 1.58
N ALA A 65 3.23 -4.44 0.97
CA ALA A 65 4.34 -3.50 0.98
C ALA A 65 3.85 -2.11 0.62
N ARG A 66 4.63 -1.11 0.98
CA ARG A 66 4.30 0.28 0.65
C ARG A 66 5.58 1.06 0.42
N GLU A 67 5.45 2.14 -0.35
CA GLU A 67 6.56 2.99 -0.68
C GLU A 67 6.10 4.44 -0.60
N TRP A 68 6.84 5.28 0.13
CA TRP A 68 6.46 6.66 0.35
C TRP A 68 6.90 7.56 -0.80
N HIS A 69 6.04 8.52 -1.14
CA HIS A 69 6.34 9.54 -2.15
C HIS A 69 5.94 10.90 -1.59
N PRO A 70 6.72 11.93 -1.91
CA PRO A 70 6.44 13.25 -1.32
C PRO A 70 5.19 13.92 -1.88
N THR A 71 4.75 13.55 -3.08
CA THR A 71 3.60 14.19 -3.69
C THR A 71 2.67 13.15 -4.30
N GLN A 72 1.42 13.55 -4.50
CA GLN A 72 0.47 12.69 -5.18
C GLN A 72 0.93 12.37 -6.60
N SER A 73 1.48 13.37 -7.29
CA SER A 73 1.96 13.19 -8.66
C SER A 73 3.02 12.11 -8.74
N ALA A 74 3.98 12.14 -7.81
CA ALA A 74 5.03 11.12 -7.79
C ALA A 74 4.43 9.74 -7.52
N ALA A 75 3.49 9.66 -6.58
CA ALA A 75 2.85 8.38 -6.26
C ALA A 75 2.05 7.85 -7.44
N LEU A 76 1.35 8.73 -8.16
CA LEU A 76 0.58 8.31 -9.33
C LEU A 76 1.47 7.76 -10.44
N LYS A 77 2.62 8.40 -10.66
CA LYS A 77 3.55 7.90 -11.66
C LYS A 77 4.08 6.53 -11.27
N ALA A 78 4.41 6.36 -10.00
CA ALA A 78 4.92 5.08 -9.52
C ALA A 78 3.82 4.01 -9.57
N GLU A 79 2.59 4.38 -9.27
CA GLU A 79 1.46 3.46 -9.37
C GLU A 79 1.28 2.98 -10.79
N TYR A 80 1.30 3.92 -11.74
CA TYR A 80 1.14 3.57 -13.14
C TYR A 80 2.23 2.58 -13.58
N ALA A 81 3.48 2.87 -13.22
CA ALA A 81 4.59 2.01 -13.59
C ALA A 81 4.45 0.61 -12.98
N LEU A 82 4.05 0.54 -11.71
CA LEU A 82 3.92 -0.75 -11.04
C LEU A 82 2.79 -1.57 -11.64
N LYS A 83 1.69 -0.92 -12.01
CA LYS A 83 0.56 -1.61 -12.60
C LYS A 83 0.91 -2.26 -13.94
N GLN A 84 1.93 -1.74 -14.63
CA GLN A 84 2.34 -2.31 -15.92
C GLN A 84 3.21 -3.54 -15.76
N ARG A 85 3.67 -3.83 -14.55
CA ARG A 85 4.56 -4.96 -14.33
C ARG A 85 3.80 -6.27 -14.31
N LYS A 86 4.51 -7.34 -14.64
CA LYS A 86 3.95 -8.68 -14.56
C LYS A 86 3.78 -9.08 -13.10
N PRO A 87 2.89 -10.04 -12.82
CA PRO A 87 2.65 -10.45 -11.43
C PRO A 87 3.92 -10.84 -10.67
N GLU A 88 4.83 -11.59 -11.30
CA GLU A 88 6.06 -11.97 -10.61
C GLU A 88 6.94 -10.77 -10.29
N GLU A 89 6.88 -9.73 -11.12
CA GLU A 89 7.63 -8.51 -10.86
C GLU A 89 7.01 -7.71 -9.72
N LYS A 90 5.71 -7.77 -9.59
CA LYS A 90 5.03 -7.14 -8.48
C LYS A 90 5.39 -7.83 -7.17
N TRP A 91 5.47 -9.16 -7.19
CA TRP A 91 5.92 -9.89 -6.02
C TRP A 91 7.35 -9.54 -5.65
N SER A 92 8.24 -9.40 -6.64
CA SER A 92 9.62 -8.99 -6.39
C SER A 92 9.67 -7.59 -5.76
N TRP A 93 8.85 -6.68 -6.27
CA TRP A 93 8.75 -5.33 -5.72
C TRP A 93 8.35 -5.38 -4.25
N THR A 94 7.43 -6.27 -3.92
CA THR A 94 6.96 -6.47 -2.56
C THR A 94 8.10 -6.96 -1.66
N ILE A 95 8.86 -7.93 -2.14
CA ILE A 95 9.97 -8.49 -1.38
C ILE A 95 11.02 -7.42 -1.09
N GLU A 96 11.32 -6.59 -2.09
CA GLU A 96 12.32 -5.54 -1.92
C GLU A 96 11.93 -4.52 -0.87
N ARG A 97 10.62 -4.24 -0.76
CA ARG A 97 10.12 -3.20 0.12
C ARG A 97 9.42 -3.72 1.34
N GLY A 98 9.34 -5.01 1.46
CA GLY A 98 8.55 -5.64 2.48
C GLY A 98 9.23 -5.85 3.82
N PRO A 99 10.23 -5.08 4.19
CA PRO A 99 10.81 -5.21 5.52
C PRO A 99 9.78 -5.03 6.60
N SER A 100 8.76 -4.26 6.32
CA SER A 100 7.69 -4.12 7.28
C SER A 100 7.06 -5.46 7.60
N LEU A 101 7.07 -6.36 6.62
CA LEU A 101 6.55 -7.70 6.85
C LEU A 101 7.49 -8.48 7.72
N VAL A 102 8.77 -8.30 7.46
CA VAL A 102 9.78 -8.98 8.24
C VAL A 102 9.77 -8.47 9.67
N ALA A 103 9.61 -7.18 9.81
CA ALA A 103 9.59 -6.58 11.13
C ALA A 103 8.46 -7.09 11.97
N ASP A 104 7.38 -7.48 11.32
CA ASP A 104 6.21 -7.97 12.01
C ASP A 104 6.38 -9.42 12.44
N ALA A 105 7.33 -10.07 11.89
CA ALA A 105 7.49 -11.49 12.15
C ALA A 105 8.12 -11.73 13.49
#